data_30433122de7ad07c487f69c167f04204
#
_entry.id   30433122de7ad07c487f69c167f04204
#
_cell.length_a   1.000
_cell.length_b   1.000
_cell.length_c   1.000
_cell.angle_alpha   90.00
_cell.angle_beta   90.00
_cell.angle_gamma   90.00
#
_symmetry.space_group_name_H-M   'P 1'
#
loop_
_entity.id
_entity.type
_entity.pdbx_description
1 polymer ?
#
loop_
_entity_poly.entity_id
_entity_poly.type
_entity_poly.pdbx_seq_one_letter_code
_entity_poly.pdbx_strand_id
1 'polypeptide(L)'
;MKRGQKWTLGVGIAGAVLGAALLAVAWWLPTDKEFAARLTAEAEERLGVRVTIGSAHWALLPRPTVVLNDFRTRQTQPVVIGQLTAHLKARTLLDRKPVFGRIEINDAVFPRNSVRVFQGTAGASKPDTGDGDSVLLERLEFRNLTWVSHGGIAVIYDGEIDFDAHWRPRHAELRRPGISPPFTLTLKRDGDADRWQARIHVGGGTAHGNVALKSAAGGTLHLSGRLTPIGIEVASALRSFNRRSPVSGKSSGKTVLSADGKSAGELAESLRTRTVFSVNPATILRVDLEKAISTLGKEHDGQTALQELTGQLDTQNTDNGMRAIYTGLKARAGKRSVTGEATVHRGQVEASGILFLAEGAIGAPFTVSGPVSKPKASVPPASYAAAVISAAALPVTGSGIGARTGDAPGGPVEGGGQQPVAAAPVTAKEN
;
A
#
# COMPACT_ATOMS: atom_id res chain seq x y z
N MET A 1 -12.91 3.65 31.86
CA MET A 1 -12.71 4.30 30.53
C MET A 1 -12.24 3.24 29.55
N LYS A 2 -13.17 2.63 28.82
CA LYS A 2 -12.92 1.45 27.96
C LYS A 2 -12.94 1.90 26.49
N ARG A 3 -11.75 2.04 25.88
CA ARG A 3 -11.56 2.36 24.45
C ARG A 3 -10.74 1.25 23.80
N GLY A 4 -11.37 0.18 23.39
CA GLY A 4 -10.69 -0.96 22.77
C GLY A 4 -11.52 -1.64 21.71
N GLN A 5 -12.06 -0.90 20.74
CA GLN A 5 -12.90 -1.60 19.77
C GLN A 5 -12.98 -0.84 18.46
N LYS A 6 -12.00 -1.04 17.57
CA LYS A 6 -12.18 -0.80 16.12
C LYS A 6 -10.93 -1.27 15.35
N TRP A 7 -10.59 -2.55 15.54
CA TRP A 7 -9.57 -3.21 14.73
C TRP A 7 -10.25 -4.19 13.80
N THR A 8 -10.50 -3.76 12.60
CA THR A 8 -11.01 -4.67 11.56
C THR A 8 -10.22 -4.46 10.28
N LEU A 9 -9.20 -5.29 10.08
CA LEU A 9 -8.65 -5.56 8.76
C LEU A 9 -9.78 -6.06 7.86
N GLY A 10 -9.82 -5.65 6.58
CA GLY A 10 -10.90 -6.05 5.66
C GLY A 10 -11.14 -7.56 5.57
N VAL A 11 -10.12 -8.39 5.83
CA VAL A 11 -10.24 -9.85 5.98
C VAL A 11 -10.76 -10.22 7.37
N GLY A 12 -10.38 -9.48 8.42
CA GLY A 12 -10.89 -9.63 9.77
C GLY A 12 -12.36 -9.22 9.90
N ILE A 13 -12.85 -8.24 9.12
CA ILE A 13 -14.25 -7.80 9.14
C ILE A 13 -15.16 -8.92 8.62
N ALA A 14 -14.85 -9.51 7.47
CA ALA A 14 -15.64 -10.63 6.95
C ALA A 14 -15.61 -11.82 7.91
N GLY A 15 -14.45 -12.14 8.50
CA GLY A 15 -14.31 -13.21 9.49
C GLY A 15 -15.02 -12.92 10.82
N ALA A 16 -14.94 -11.69 11.32
CA ALA A 16 -15.56 -11.30 12.59
C ALA A 16 -17.09 -11.14 12.49
N VAL A 17 -17.57 -10.59 11.37
CA VAL A 17 -19.02 -10.46 11.11
C VAL A 17 -19.63 -11.84 10.89
N LEU A 18 -18.98 -12.71 10.10
CA LEU A 18 -19.41 -14.09 9.96
C LEU A 18 -19.31 -14.86 11.27
N GLY A 19 -18.28 -14.61 12.07
CA GLY A 19 -18.09 -15.21 13.38
C GLY A 19 -19.20 -14.83 14.37
N ALA A 20 -19.58 -13.55 14.45
CA ALA A 20 -20.66 -13.09 15.32
C ALA A 20 -22.04 -13.60 14.85
N ALA A 21 -22.24 -13.70 13.52
CA ALA A 21 -23.43 -14.32 12.94
C ALA A 21 -23.53 -15.81 13.30
N LEU A 22 -22.42 -16.52 13.29
CA LEU A 22 -22.35 -17.94 13.69
C LEU A 22 -22.80 -18.20 15.13
N LEU A 23 -22.60 -17.25 16.01
CA LEU A 23 -22.91 -17.39 17.42
C LEU A 23 -24.37 -17.11 17.78
N ALA A 24 -24.98 -16.11 17.18
CA ALA A 24 -26.39 -15.80 17.40
C ALA A 24 -27.29 -16.97 17.02
N VAL A 25 -26.82 -17.81 16.12
CA VAL A 25 -27.57 -18.93 15.54
C VAL A 25 -27.28 -20.29 16.19
N ALA A 26 -26.11 -20.48 16.81
CA ALA A 26 -25.74 -21.77 17.44
C ALA A 26 -26.56 -22.12 18.69
N TRP A 27 -27.40 -21.21 19.18
CA TRP A 27 -28.17 -21.44 20.41
C TRP A 27 -29.40 -22.32 20.26
N TRP A 28 -29.91 -22.53 19.06
CA TRP A 28 -31.04 -23.42 18.79
C TRP A 28 -30.64 -24.38 17.67
N LEU A 29 -30.57 -25.66 17.98
CA LEU A 29 -30.22 -26.78 17.08
C LEU A 29 -31.10 -26.84 15.80
N PRO A 30 -30.83 -26.03 14.78
CA PRO A 30 -31.60 -26.06 13.55
C PRO A 30 -31.06 -27.14 12.60
N THR A 31 -31.87 -27.54 11.66
CA THR A 31 -31.37 -28.29 10.50
C THR A 31 -30.34 -27.47 9.72
N ASP A 32 -29.42 -28.13 9.01
CA ASP A 32 -28.39 -27.45 8.20
C ASP A 32 -28.97 -26.38 7.26
N LYS A 33 -30.17 -26.60 6.71
CA LYS A 33 -30.85 -25.65 5.82
C LYS A 33 -31.36 -24.42 6.58
N GLU A 34 -31.97 -24.60 7.74
CA GLU A 34 -32.44 -23.48 8.58
C GLU A 34 -31.25 -22.71 9.12
N PHE A 35 -30.17 -23.40 9.47
CA PHE A 35 -28.93 -22.81 9.90
C PHE A 35 -28.31 -21.90 8.81
N ALA A 36 -28.18 -22.42 7.58
CA ALA A 36 -27.70 -21.64 6.45
C ALA A 36 -28.59 -20.41 6.16
N ALA A 37 -29.91 -20.56 6.25
CA ALA A 37 -30.84 -19.46 6.02
C ALA A 37 -30.70 -18.34 7.07
N ARG A 38 -30.59 -18.70 8.36
CA ARG A 38 -30.37 -17.73 9.45
C ARG A 38 -29.03 -17.03 9.33
N LEU A 39 -27.96 -17.78 9.02
CA LEU A 39 -26.64 -17.20 8.78
C LEU A 39 -26.64 -16.23 7.59
N THR A 40 -27.37 -16.57 6.53
CA THR A 40 -27.53 -15.68 5.38
C THR A 40 -28.19 -14.36 5.80
N ALA A 41 -29.31 -14.42 6.53
CA ALA A 41 -30.02 -13.24 6.99
C ALA A 41 -29.16 -12.35 7.90
N GLU A 42 -28.47 -12.93 8.87
CA GLU A 42 -27.59 -12.21 9.80
C GLU A 42 -26.37 -11.61 9.06
N ALA A 43 -25.80 -12.34 8.11
CA ALA A 43 -24.70 -11.85 7.28
C ALA A 43 -25.15 -10.67 6.40
N GLU A 44 -26.34 -10.74 5.80
CA GLU A 44 -26.91 -9.64 5.01
C GLU A 44 -27.14 -8.39 5.86
N GLU A 45 -27.70 -8.55 7.05
CA GLU A 45 -27.93 -7.44 7.98
C GLU A 45 -26.63 -6.75 8.41
N ARG A 46 -25.59 -7.54 8.75
CA ARG A 46 -24.31 -6.99 9.21
C ARG A 46 -23.44 -6.44 8.09
N LEU A 47 -23.45 -7.06 6.91
CA LEU A 47 -22.64 -6.62 5.77
C LEU A 47 -23.32 -5.53 4.95
N GLY A 48 -24.64 -5.36 5.09
CA GLY A 48 -25.42 -4.41 4.27
C GLY A 48 -25.50 -4.77 2.81
N VAL A 49 -25.17 -6.02 2.43
CA VAL A 49 -25.22 -6.52 1.05
C VAL A 49 -25.85 -7.91 1.04
N ARG A 50 -26.55 -8.24 -0.04
CA ARG A 50 -27.10 -9.58 -0.21
C ARG A 50 -25.98 -10.61 -0.33
N VAL A 51 -26.15 -11.74 0.34
CA VAL A 51 -25.22 -12.86 0.30
C VAL A 51 -25.90 -14.17 -0.07
N THR A 52 -25.12 -15.13 -0.51
CA THR A 52 -25.55 -16.53 -0.71
C THR A 52 -24.56 -17.44 -0.01
N ILE A 53 -25.06 -18.45 0.68
CA ILE A 53 -24.28 -19.51 1.32
C ILE A 53 -24.75 -20.82 0.70
N GLY A 54 -23.84 -21.57 0.07
CA GLY A 54 -24.16 -22.85 -0.57
C GLY A 54 -24.56 -23.91 0.44
N SER A 55 -23.77 -24.06 1.50
CA SER A 55 -24.10 -24.92 2.63
C SER A 55 -23.49 -24.41 3.93
N ALA A 56 -24.18 -24.68 5.03
CA ALA A 56 -23.66 -24.45 6.38
C ALA A 56 -23.85 -25.75 7.17
N HIS A 57 -22.80 -26.18 7.83
CA HIS A 57 -22.79 -27.36 8.66
C HIS A 57 -22.17 -27.04 10.00
N TRP A 58 -22.71 -27.60 11.07
CA TRP A 58 -22.18 -27.42 12.40
C TRP A 58 -22.01 -28.78 13.09
N ALA A 59 -20.99 -28.91 13.91
CA ALA A 59 -20.69 -30.09 14.70
C ALA A 59 -20.27 -29.68 16.11
N LEU A 60 -20.74 -30.39 17.13
CA LEU A 60 -20.33 -30.15 18.52
C LEU A 60 -19.16 -31.02 18.94
N LEU A 61 -19.03 -32.22 18.37
CA LEU A 61 -18.00 -33.19 18.72
C LEU A 61 -17.12 -33.50 17.52
N PRO A 62 -15.80 -33.71 17.70
CA PRO A 62 -15.07 -33.66 18.98
C PRO A 62 -14.80 -32.23 19.47
N ARG A 63 -14.98 -31.20 18.64
CA ARG A 63 -14.85 -29.77 18.96
C ARG A 63 -15.99 -29.02 18.29
N PRO A 64 -16.59 -28.03 18.99
CA PRO A 64 -17.60 -27.18 18.36
C PRO A 64 -17.01 -26.49 17.14
N THR A 65 -17.56 -26.80 15.98
CA THR A 65 -17.06 -26.33 14.68
C THR A 65 -18.22 -25.95 13.77
N VAL A 66 -18.09 -24.88 13.05
CA VAL A 66 -19.00 -24.45 12.00
C VAL A 66 -18.24 -24.38 10.68
N VAL A 67 -18.79 -25.00 9.66
CA VAL A 67 -18.24 -24.99 8.30
C VAL A 67 -19.24 -24.34 7.37
N LEU A 68 -18.80 -23.34 6.64
CA LEU A 68 -19.56 -22.69 5.57
C LEU A 68 -18.85 -22.96 4.25
N ASN A 69 -19.62 -23.33 3.24
CA ASN A 69 -19.12 -23.52 1.89
C ASN A 69 -19.84 -22.57 0.94
N ASP A 70 -19.11 -22.13 -0.08
CA ASP A 70 -19.61 -21.31 -1.18
C ASP A 70 -20.32 -20.03 -0.71
N PHE A 71 -19.66 -19.28 0.20
CA PHE A 71 -20.11 -17.94 0.55
C PHE A 71 -19.82 -16.97 -0.59
N ARG A 72 -20.83 -16.20 -1.00
CA ARG A 72 -20.70 -15.22 -2.07
C ARG A 72 -21.57 -13.98 -1.83
N THR A 73 -21.01 -12.80 -2.01
CA THR A 73 -21.78 -11.55 -2.00
C THR A 73 -22.35 -11.25 -3.38
N ARG A 74 -23.54 -10.60 -3.44
CA ARG A 74 -24.16 -10.16 -4.70
C ARG A 74 -23.77 -8.71 -5.01
N GLN A 75 -22.52 -8.53 -5.41
CA GLN A 75 -21.94 -7.26 -5.83
C GLN A 75 -21.41 -7.40 -7.26
N THR A 76 -21.10 -6.28 -7.93
CA THR A 76 -20.51 -6.27 -9.29
C THR A 76 -19.21 -7.08 -9.34
N GLN A 77 -18.40 -7.00 -8.29
CA GLN A 77 -17.24 -7.86 -8.08
C GLN A 77 -17.48 -8.61 -6.76
N PRO A 78 -17.98 -9.85 -6.79
CA PRO A 78 -18.36 -10.56 -5.58
C PRO A 78 -17.15 -10.90 -4.72
N VAL A 79 -17.30 -10.76 -3.40
CA VAL A 79 -16.44 -11.46 -2.45
C VAL A 79 -16.87 -12.90 -2.44
N VAL A 80 -15.92 -13.82 -2.61
CA VAL A 80 -16.14 -15.26 -2.63
C VAL A 80 -15.27 -15.91 -1.58
N ILE A 81 -15.84 -16.86 -0.82
CA ILE A 81 -15.09 -17.73 0.09
C ILE A 81 -15.53 -19.15 -0.21
N GLY A 82 -14.62 -19.96 -0.71
CA GLY A 82 -14.90 -21.37 -1.02
C GLY A 82 -15.26 -22.14 0.24
N GLN A 83 -14.44 -22.04 1.28
CA GLN A 83 -14.72 -22.66 2.57
C GLN A 83 -14.26 -21.75 3.72
N LEU A 84 -15.11 -21.63 4.73
CA LEU A 84 -14.79 -21.02 6.03
C LEU A 84 -15.07 -22.04 7.12
N THR A 85 -14.07 -22.32 7.96
CA THR A 85 -14.20 -23.22 9.11
C THR A 85 -13.90 -22.42 10.38
N ALA A 86 -14.86 -22.36 11.30
CA ALA A 86 -14.74 -21.68 12.56
C ALA A 86 -14.76 -22.69 13.72
N HIS A 87 -13.70 -22.71 14.53
CA HIS A 87 -13.55 -23.56 15.71
C HIS A 87 -13.83 -22.75 16.96
N LEU A 88 -14.88 -23.14 17.70
CA LEU A 88 -15.25 -22.48 18.94
C LEU A 88 -14.62 -23.19 20.14
N LYS A 89 -14.32 -22.44 21.17
CA LYS A 89 -13.90 -22.99 22.45
C LYS A 89 -15.10 -23.49 23.25
N ALA A 90 -15.20 -24.80 23.48
CA ALA A 90 -16.33 -25.42 24.18
C ALA A 90 -16.65 -24.79 25.53
N ARG A 91 -15.63 -24.38 26.29
CA ARG A 91 -15.78 -23.74 27.62
C ARG A 91 -16.53 -22.40 27.55
N THR A 92 -16.38 -21.68 26.45
CA THR A 92 -16.96 -20.32 26.31
C THR A 92 -18.39 -20.33 25.78
N LEU A 93 -18.90 -21.48 25.34
CA LEU A 93 -20.31 -21.63 24.95
C LEU A 93 -21.28 -21.43 26.14
N LEU A 94 -20.80 -21.69 27.35
CA LEU A 94 -21.58 -21.49 28.57
C LEU A 94 -21.52 -20.02 29.08
N ASP A 95 -20.55 -19.24 28.68
CA ASP A 95 -20.21 -17.95 29.25
C ASP A 95 -20.88 -16.75 28.53
N ARG A 96 -21.86 -16.96 27.64
CA ARG A 96 -22.49 -15.91 26.81
C ARG A 96 -21.49 -15.02 26.03
N LYS A 97 -20.18 -15.32 26.06
CA LYS A 97 -19.10 -14.64 25.33
C LYS A 97 -18.28 -15.65 24.58
N PRO A 98 -18.79 -16.14 23.46
CA PRO A 98 -18.11 -17.19 22.71
C PRO A 98 -16.76 -16.68 22.15
N VAL A 99 -15.75 -17.52 22.26
CA VAL A 99 -14.41 -17.29 21.72
C VAL A 99 -14.18 -18.25 20.58
N PHE A 100 -13.83 -17.69 19.42
CA PHE A 100 -13.28 -18.47 18.32
C PHE A 100 -11.81 -18.72 18.58
N GLY A 101 -11.43 -19.95 18.84
CA GLY A 101 -10.04 -20.33 18.97
C GLY A 101 -9.30 -20.19 17.63
N ARG A 102 -9.99 -20.53 16.50
CA ARG A 102 -9.40 -20.47 15.18
C ARG A 102 -10.50 -20.32 14.13
N ILE A 103 -10.23 -19.49 13.12
CA ILE A 103 -10.99 -19.42 11.87
C ILE A 103 -10.04 -19.73 10.72
N GLU A 104 -10.45 -20.64 9.85
CA GLU A 104 -9.75 -21.01 8.63
C GLU A 104 -10.56 -20.55 7.42
N ILE A 105 -9.88 -19.89 6.48
CA ILE A 105 -10.46 -19.44 5.21
C ILE A 105 -9.68 -20.08 4.07
N ASN A 106 -10.36 -20.83 3.22
CA ASN A 106 -9.76 -21.45 2.06
C ASN A 106 -10.43 -20.98 0.78
N ASP A 107 -9.63 -20.80 -0.28
CA ASP A 107 -10.10 -20.47 -1.63
C ASP A 107 -10.96 -19.19 -1.66
N ALA A 108 -10.44 -18.10 -1.15
CA ALA A 108 -11.17 -16.84 -1.07
C ALA A 108 -10.71 -15.83 -2.13
N VAL A 109 -11.67 -15.02 -2.60
CA VAL A 109 -11.42 -13.89 -3.51
C VAL A 109 -11.98 -12.62 -2.90
N PHE A 110 -11.10 -11.66 -2.66
CA PHE A 110 -11.44 -10.35 -2.08
C PHE A 110 -11.11 -9.23 -3.06
N PRO A 111 -12.08 -8.74 -3.84
CA PRO A 111 -11.91 -7.54 -4.65
C PRO A 111 -11.90 -6.30 -3.75
N ARG A 112 -10.87 -5.46 -3.88
CA ARG A 112 -10.72 -4.23 -3.08
C ARG A 112 -11.97 -3.36 -3.10
N ASN A 113 -12.57 -3.16 -4.28
CA ASN A 113 -13.74 -2.30 -4.43
C ASN A 113 -14.95 -2.80 -3.62
N SER A 114 -15.13 -4.11 -3.53
CA SER A 114 -16.23 -4.73 -2.80
C SER A 114 -16.01 -4.74 -1.30
N VAL A 115 -14.76 -4.90 -0.87
CA VAL A 115 -14.39 -4.83 0.57
C VAL A 115 -14.60 -3.42 1.13
N ARG A 116 -14.42 -2.37 0.34
CA ARG A 116 -14.69 -0.98 0.76
C ARG A 116 -16.15 -0.74 1.16
N VAL A 117 -17.09 -1.43 0.53
CA VAL A 117 -18.52 -1.30 0.86
C VAL A 117 -18.79 -1.74 2.30
N PHE A 118 -18.15 -2.82 2.76
CA PHE A 118 -18.27 -3.30 4.14
C PHE A 118 -17.68 -2.34 5.16
N GLN A 119 -16.68 -1.56 4.79
CA GLN A 119 -16.07 -0.56 5.67
C GLN A 119 -17.02 0.60 5.96
N GLY A 120 -17.85 0.99 4.99
CA GLY A 120 -18.87 2.03 5.16
C GLY A 120 -20.03 1.60 6.07
N THR A 121 -20.46 0.35 5.98
CA THR A 121 -21.54 -0.20 6.81
C THR A 121 -21.10 -0.50 8.24
N ALA A 122 -19.88 -0.97 8.44
CA ALA A 122 -19.33 -1.19 9.80
C ALA A 122 -19.16 0.12 10.59
N GLY A 123 -19.05 1.27 9.91
CA GLY A 123 -19.04 2.61 10.53
C GLY A 123 -20.42 3.13 10.93
N ALA A 124 -21.49 2.63 10.32
CA ALA A 124 -22.87 3.02 10.58
C ALA A 124 -23.54 2.21 11.72
N SER A 125 -22.95 1.11 12.16
CA SER A 125 -23.40 0.41 13.36
C SER A 125 -23.24 1.34 14.55
N LYS A 126 -24.36 1.66 15.22
CA LYS A 126 -24.40 2.45 16.47
C LYS A 126 -23.25 2.04 17.38
N PRO A 127 -22.60 2.99 18.07
CA PRO A 127 -21.65 2.65 19.11
C PRO A 127 -22.40 1.79 20.12
N ASP A 128 -22.08 0.51 20.15
CA ASP A 128 -22.66 -0.44 21.08
C ASP A 128 -22.28 0.04 22.50
N THR A 129 -23.24 0.63 23.19
CA THR A 129 -23.13 1.11 24.56
C THR A 129 -23.27 -0.04 25.57
N GLY A 130 -23.20 -1.28 25.10
CA GLY A 130 -23.35 -2.49 25.86
C GLY A 130 -22.08 -3.35 25.96
N ASP A 131 -21.81 -3.81 27.13
CA ASP A 131 -20.73 -4.70 27.59
C ASP A 131 -20.87 -6.15 27.04
N GLY A 132 -21.54 -6.34 25.88
CA GLY A 132 -22.18 -7.60 25.52
C GLY A 132 -21.55 -8.45 24.42
N ASP A 133 -21.15 -7.92 23.28
CA ASP A 133 -21.02 -8.76 22.07
C ASP A 133 -19.69 -8.66 21.32
N SER A 134 -18.58 -8.48 21.99
CA SER A 134 -17.28 -8.62 21.31
C SER A 134 -16.90 -10.08 21.17
N VAL A 135 -17.12 -10.63 19.99
CA VAL A 135 -16.59 -11.93 19.60
C VAL A 135 -15.07 -11.87 19.64
N LEU A 136 -14.45 -12.76 20.40
CA LEU A 136 -12.99 -12.87 20.45
C LEU A 136 -12.52 -13.94 19.46
N LEU A 137 -11.55 -13.58 18.63
CA LEU A 137 -10.85 -14.49 17.73
C LEU A 137 -9.37 -14.54 18.15
N GLU A 138 -8.85 -15.74 18.39
CA GLU A 138 -7.45 -15.91 18.77
C GLU A 138 -6.55 -16.10 17.57
N ARG A 139 -7.01 -16.85 16.54
CA ARG A 139 -6.21 -17.16 15.36
C ARG A 139 -7.05 -17.13 14.08
N LEU A 140 -6.55 -16.44 13.07
CA LEU A 140 -7.04 -16.48 11.70
C LEU A 140 -5.98 -17.14 10.82
N GLU A 141 -6.37 -18.17 10.08
CA GLU A 141 -5.55 -18.78 9.04
C GLU A 141 -6.25 -18.66 7.69
N PHE A 142 -5.49 -18.41 6.64
CA PHE A 142 -6.03 -18.37 5.31
C PHE A 142 -5.07 -19.02 4.30
N ARG A 143 -5.64 -19.74 3.35
CA ARG A 143 -4.93 -20.40 2.25
C ARG A 143 -5.61 -20.07 0.94
N ASN A 144 -4.80 -19.83 -0.10
CA ASN A 144 -5.28 -19.48 -1.43
C ASN A 144 -6.24 -18.27 -1.41
N LEU A 145 -5.88 -17.24 -0.62
CA LEU A 145 -6.63 -16.00 -0.57
C LEU A 145 -6.17 -15.08 -1.69
N THR A 146 -7.03 -14.82 -2.65
CA THR A 146 -6.78 -13.93 -3.78
C THR A 146 -7.24 -12.51 -3.45
N TRP A 147 -6.29 -11.60 -3.34
CA TRP A 147 -6.58 -10.18 -3.28
C TRP A 147 -6.57 -9.57 -4.66
N VAL A 148 -7.67 -8.92 -5.08
CA VAL A 148 -7.76 -8.23 -6.37
C VAL A 148 -7.67 -6.74 -6.14
N SER A 149 -6.62 -6.12 -6.68
CA SER A 149 -6.40 -4.67 -6.56
C SER A 149 -7.44 -3.86 -7.34
N HIS A 150 -7.50 -2.54 -7.13
CA HIS A 150 -8.38 -1.64 -7.89
C HIS A 150 -8.22 -1.78 -9.42
N GLY A 151 -7.00 -1.98 -9.90
CA GLY A 151 -6.71 -2.19 -11.33
C GLY A 151 -6.86 -3.65 -11.81
N GLY A 152 -7.55 -4.52 -11.07
CA GLY A 152 -7.81 -5.90 -11.47
C GLY A 152 -6.62 -6.85 -11.32
N ILE A 153 -5.51 -6.43 -10.72
CA ILE A 153 -4.36 -7.30 -10.51
C ILE A 153 -4.65 -8.20 -9.32
N ALA A 154 -4.72 -9.50 -9.59
CA ALA A 154 -4.91 -10.54 -8.59
C ALA A 154 -3.56 -11.00 -8.02
N VAL A 155 -3.49 -11.17 -6.71
CA VAL A 155 -2.33 -11.70 -5.99
C VAL A 155 -2.82 -12.70 -4.95
N ILE A 156 -2.23 -13.88 -4.95
CA ILE A 156 -2.59 -14.98 -4.03
C ILE A 156 -1.69 -14.91 -2.80
N TYR A 157 -2.29 -15.09 -1.64
CA TYR A 157 -1.62 -15.13 -0.35
C TYR A 157 -2.08 -16.31 0.49
N ASP A 158 -1.15 -16.87 1.25
CA ASP A 158 -1.40 -17.69 2.43
C ASP A 158 -0.93 -16.93 3.65
N GLY A 159 -1.50 -17.18 4.81
CA GLY A 159 -1.01 -16.55 6.02
C GLY A 159 -1.76 -16.96 7.28
N GLU A 160 -1.25 -16.44 8.39
CA GLU A 160 -1.83 -16.61 9.72
C GLU A 160 -1.66 -15.35 10.54
N ILE A 161 -2.60 -15.10 11.44
CA ILE A 161 -2.59 -13.97 12.35
C ILE A 161 -3.07 -14.45 13.72
N ASP A 162 -2.25 -14.27 14.75
CA ASP A 162 -2.62 -14.48 16.14
C ASP A 162 -3.02 -13.13 16.77
N PHE A 163 -4.18 -13.07 17.41
CA PHE A 163 -4.71 -11.87 18.03
C PHE A 163 -4.66 -11.94 19.56
N ASP A 164 -4.67 -10.78 20.20
CA ASP A 164 -4.96 -10.65 21.61
C ASP A 164 -6.47 -10.39 21.85
N ALA A 165 -6.83 -10.27 23.11
CA ALA A 165 -8.22 -10.00 23.52
C ALA A 165 -8.78 -8.64 23.02
N HIS A 166 -7.94 -7.77 22.46
CA HIS A 166 -8.32 -6.47 21.92
C HIS A 166 -8.23 -6.45 20.38
N TRP A 167 -8.19 -7.63 19.73
CA TRP A 167 -8.05 -7.78 18.27
C TRP A 167 -6.75 -7.21 17.71
N ARG A 168 -5.70 -7.12 18.51
CA ARG A 168 -4.39 -6.66 18.07
C ARG A 168 -3.53 -7.85 17.69
N PRO A 169 -2.88 -7.84 16.54
CA PRO A 169 -2.03 -8.95 16.14
C PRO A 169 -0.85 -9.08 17.12
N ARG A 170 -0.66 -10.27 17.69
CA ARG A 170 0.54 -10.66 18.42
C ARG A 170 1.62 -11.12 17.48
N HIS A 171 1.20 -11.92 16.51
CA HIS A 171 2.02 -12.45 15.43
C HIS A 171 1.20 -12.43 14.14
N ALA A 172 1.85 -12.13 13.02
CA ALA A 172 1.25 -12.29 11.71
C ALA A 172 2.31 -12.76 10.73
N GLU A 173 1.97 -13.72 9.92
CA GLU A 173 2.77 -14.15 8.78
C GLU A 173 1.92 -14.12 7.52
N LEU A 174 2.47 -13.53 6.47
CA LEU A 174 1.89 -13.49 5.14
C LEU A 174 2.93 -13.98 4.15
N ARG A 175 2.56 -14.92 3.29
CA ARG A 175 3.45 -15.46 2.26
C ARG A 175 2.73 -15.57 0.92
N ARG A 176 3.51 -15.57 -0.11
CA ARG A 176 3.01 -15.78 -1.47
C ARG A 176 3.43 -17.15 -1.97
N PRO A 177 2.50 -18.09 -2.17
CA PRO A 177 2.84 -19.42 -2.66
C PRO A 177 3.30 -19.38 -4.13
N GLY A 178 4.14 -20.32 -4.51
CA GLY A 178 4.50 -20.59 -5.91
C GLY A 178 5.38 -19.57 -6.60
N ILE A 179 6.03 -18.65 -5.87
CA ILE A 179 6.95 -17.65 -6.46
C ILE A 179 8.39 -17.84 -5.98
N SER A 180 9.32 -17.48 -6.87
CA SER A 180 10.75 -17.45 -6.60
C SER A 180 11.36 -16.13 -7.12
N PRO A 181 12.15 -15.41 -6.30
CA PRO A 181 12.40 -15.61 -4.87
C PRO A 181 11.12 -15.52 -4.02
N PRO A 182 11.08 -16.16 -2.83
CA PRO A 182 9.90 -16.15 -1.98
C PRO A 182 9.55 -14.75 -1.47
N PHE A 183 8.25 -14.49 -1.29
CA PHE A 183 7.76 -13.35 -0.53
C PHE A 183 7.22 -13.83 0.81
N THR A 184 7.71 -13.23 1.90
CA THR A 184 7.16 -13.38 3.24
C THR A 184 7.16 -12.05 3.96
N LEU A 185 6.11 -11.79 4.72
CA LEU A 185 6.01 -10.67 5.66
C LEU A 185 5.72 -11.26 7.04
N THR A 186 6.55 -10.95 8.02
CA THR A 186 6.36 -11.36 9.41
C THR A 186 6.23 -10.11 10.27
N LEU A 187 5.21 -10.07 11.12
CA LEU A 187 5.03 -9.09 12.17
C LEU A 187 5.07 -9.79 13.52
N LYS A 188 5.90 -9.33 14.44
CA LYS A 188 5.97 -9.83 15.81
C LYS A 188 5.84 -8.66 16.77
N ARG A 189 4.88 -8.75 17.68
CA ARG A 189 4.63 -7.71 18.67
C ARG A 189 5.75 -7.63 19.71
N ASP A 190 6.08 -6.43 20.12
CA ASP A 190 7.10 -6.13 21.11
C ASP A 190 6.41 -5.97 22.48
N GLY A 191 6.34 -7.06 23.24
CA GLY A 191 5.63 -7.10 24.52
C GLY A 191 4.16 -6.73 24.41
N ASP A 192 3.67 -5.92 25.35
CA ASP A 192 2.28 -5.44 25.39
C ASP A 192 2.06 -4.10 24.66
N ALA A 193 3.12 -3.49 24.16
CA ALA A 193 3.04 -2.24 23.44
C ALA A 193 2.44 -2.43 22.02
N ASP A 194 1.76 -1.42 21.51
CA ASP A 194 1.28 -1.38 20.12
C ASP A 194 2.41 -1.07 19.16
N ARG A 195 3.44 -1.92 19.23
CA ARG A 195 4.65 -1.86 18.44
C ARG A 195 4.98 -3.25 17.94
N TRP A 196 5.39 -3.35 16.68
CA TRP A 196 5.73 -4.60 16.03
C TRP A 196 7.09 -4.50 15.36
N GLN A 197 7.86 -5.57 15.47
CA GLN A 197 9.01 -5.80 14.60
C GLN A 197 8.49 -6.37 13.29
N ALA A 198 8.85 -5.72 12.19
CA ALA A 198 8.48 -6.13 10.84
C ALA A 198 9.71 -6.69 10.11
N ARG A 199 9.52 -7.82 9.44
CA ARG A 199 10.52 -8.42 8.55
C ARG A 199 9.83 -8.82 7.25
N ILE A 200 10.40 -8.38 6.14
CA ILE A 200 9.89 -8.66 4.79
C ILE A 200 11.02 -9.29 3.99
N HIS A 201 10.76 -10.44 3.40
CA HIS A 201 11.62 -11.05 2.38
C HIS A 201 10.93 -10.87 1.04
N VAL A 202 11.60 -10.26 0.08
CA VAL A 202 11.04 -9.99 -1.27
C VAL A 202 12.17 -9.76 -2.27
N GLY A 203 12.01 -10.27 -3.48
CA GLY A 203 12.99 -10.07 -4.55
C GLY A 203 14.40 -10.56 -4.20
N GLY A 204 14.52 -11.58 -3.35
CA GLY A 204 15.80 -12.12 -2.88
C GLY A 204 16.54 -11.26 -1.86
N GLY A 205 15.99 -10.12 -1.45
CA GLY A 205 16.50 -9.27 -0.38
C GLY A 205 15.57 -9.23 0.82
N THR A 206 15.88 -8.34 1.77
CA THR A 206 15.11 -8.19 3.01
C THR A 206 14.82 -6.73 3.32
N ALA A 207 13.71 -6.47 4.02
CA ALA A 207 13.51 -5.22 4.72
C ALA A 207 13.11 -5.53 6.17
N HIS A 208 13.72 -4.85 7.11
CA HIS A 208 13.42 -5.04 8.54
C HIS A 208 13.26 -3.69 9.22
N GLY A 209 12.50 -3.68 10.30
CA GLY A 209 12.28 -2.48 11.07
C GLY A 209 11.14 -2.60 12.06
N ASN A 210 10.60 -1.45 12.45
CA ASN A 210 9.56 -1.38 13.46
C ASN A 210 8.36 -0.59 12.93
N VAL A 211 7.17 -1.01 13.35
CA VAL A 211 5.90 -0.36 13.09
C VAL A 211 5.22 -0.12 14.43
N ALA A 212 4.64 1.04 14.63
CA ALA A 212 3.93 1.41 15.84
C ALA A 212 2.55 1.98 15.48
N LEU A 213 1.58 1.69 16.33
CA LEU A 213 0.24 2.21 16.21
C LEU A 213 -0.10 3.02 17.46
N LYS A 214 -0.61 4.21 17.26
CA LYS A 214 -1.07 5.09 18.34
C LYS A 214 -2.53 5.45 18.15
N SER A 215 -3.28 5.45 19.22
CA SER A 215 -4.65 5.97 19.21
C SER A 215 -4.62 7.45 19.61
N ALA A 216 -5.17 8.30 18.75
CA ALA A 216 -5.35 9.73 19.00
C ALA A 216 -6.74 10.02 19.58
N ALA A 217 -6.97 11.27 19.98
CA ALA A 217 -8.28 11.76 20.41
C ALA A 217 -9.30 11.56 19.27
N GLY A 218 -10.55 11.23 19.62
CA GLY A 218 -11.60 10.97 18.62
C GLY A 218 -11.58 9.56 18.00
N GLY A 219 -10.69 8.65 18.47
CA GLY A 219 -10.62 7.26 17.99
C GLY A 219 -9.88 7.09 16.69
N THR A 220 -9.17 8.12 16.20
CA THR A 220 -8.27 8.02 15.06
C THR A 220 -7.04 7.22 15.45
N LEU A 221 -6.64 6.31 14.58
CA LEU A 221 -5.44 5.50 14.69
C LEU A 221 -4.35 6.12 13.81
N HIS A 222 -3.16 6.24 14.34
CA HIS A 222 -1.99 6.70 13.64
C HIS A 222 -0.95 5.57 13.59
N LEU A 223 -0.73 5.03 12.39
CA LEU A 223 0.31 4.04 12.10
C LEU A 223 1.57 4.76 11.66
N SER A 224 2.70 4.40 12.22
CA SER A 224 4.01 4.91 11.81
C SER A 224 5.05 3.80 11.84
N GLY A 225 6.06 3.88 10.98
CA GLY A 225 7.10 2.87 10.96
C GLY A 225 8.34 3.29 10.18
N ARG A 226 9.42 2.55 10.42
CA ARG A 226 10.68 2.67 9.69
C ARG A 226 11.14 1.28 9.29
N LEU A 227 11.51 1.13 8.03
CA LEU A 227 12.05 -0.10 7.47
C LEU A 227 13.39 0.19 6.80
N THR A 228 14.27 -0.78 6.82
CA THR A 228 15.56 -0.74 6.14
C THR A 228 15.59 -1.84 5.09
N PRO A 229 15.28 -1.54 3.82
CA PRO A 229 15.47 -2.46 2.70
C PRO A 229 16.96 -2.69 2.43
N ILE A 230 17.33 -3.95 2.16
CA ILE A 230 18.70 -4.38 1.88
C ILE A 230 18.68 -5.40 0.76
N GLY A 231 19.34 -5.08 -0.36
CA GLY A 231 19.60 -6.01 -1.46
C GLY A 231 18.37 -6.53 -2.18
N ILE A 232 17.25 -5.79 -2.16
CA ILE A 232 16.00 -6.19 -2.82
C ILE A 232 16.14 -5.99 -4.33
N GLU A 233 16.07 -7.06 -5.11
CA GLU A 233 16.01 -6.96 -6.57
C GLU A 233 14.64 -6.41 -6.99
N VAL A 234 14.64 -5.20 -7.57
CA VAL A 234 13.43 -4.38 -7.81
C VAL A 234 12.47 -5.07 -8.77
N ALA A 235 12.96 -5.63 -9.89
CA ALA A 235 12.10 -6.27 -10.87
C ALA A 235 11.46 -7.55 -10.32
N SER A 236 12.19 -8.35 -9.55
CA SER A 236 11.68 -9.55 -8.88
C SER A 236 10.68 -9.19 -7.78
N ALA A 237 10.96 -8.14 -7.01
CA ALA A 237 10.03 -7.65 -5.99
C ALA A 237 8.69 -7.23 -6.59
N LEU A 238 8.69 -6.46 -7.68
CA LEU A 238 7.45 -6.06 -8.36
C LEU A 238 6.73 -7.24 -9.03
N ARG A 239 7.50 -8.20 -9.58
CA ARG A 239 6.94 -9.44 -10.12
C ARG A 239 6.23 -10.27 -9.05
N SER A 240 6.73 -10.23 -7.81
CA SER A 240 6.04 -10.87 -6.67
C SER A 240 4.65 -10.30 -6.41
N PHE A 241 4.28 -9.18 -7.00
CA PHE A 241 2.94 -8.58 -6.95
C PHE A 241 2.27 -8.51 -8.32
N ASN A 242 2.70 -9.37 -9.26
CA ASN A 242 2.21 -9.40 -10.65
C ASN A 242 2.34 -8.03 -11.36
N ARG A 243 3.39 -7.27 -11.03
CA ARG A 243 3.67 -5.96 -11.63
C ARG A 243 4.96 -5.99 -12.43
N ARG A 244 5.03 -5.15 -13.45
CA ARG A 244 6.24 -4.95 -14.26
C ARG A 244 7.05 -3.78 -13.67
N SER A 245 8.37 -3.94 -13.66
CA SER A 245 9.29 -2.88 -13.25
C SER A 245 9.85 -2.15 -14.47
N PRO A 246 10.04 -0.84 -14.41
CA PRO A 246 10.85 -0.09 -15.37
C PRO A 246 12.36 -0.21 -15.12
N VAL A 247 12.76 -0.67 -13.92
CA VAL A 247 14.15 -0.75 -13.48
C VAL A 247 14.41 -2.13 -12.87
N SER A 248 15.60 -2.69 -13.08
CA SER A 248 16.15 -3.84 -12.38
C SER A 248 17.41 -3.45 -11.62
N GLY A 249 17.77 -4.28 -10.63
CA GLY A 249 18.94 -4.11 -9.79
C GLY A 249 18.63 -4.24 -8.32
N LYS A 250 19.67 -4.37 -7.49
CA LYS A 250 19.55 -4.55 -6.04
C LYS A 250 19.40 -3.20 -5.35
N SER A 251 18.23 -2.98 -4.75
CA SER A 251 17.90 -1.77 -4.01
C SER A 251 18.20 -1.93 -2.52
N SER A 252 18.78 -0.89 -1.94
CA SER A 252 18.93 -0.71 -0.49
C SER A 252 18.56 0.71 -0.10
N GLY A 253 18.19 0.94 1.17
CA GLY A 253 17.79 2.29 1.56
C GLY A 253 17.13 2.38 2.93
N LYS A 254 16.34 3.43 3.11
CA LYS A 254 15.55 3.67 4.32
C LYS A 254 14.15 4.09 3.93
N THR A 255 13.16 3.44 4.51
CA THR A 255 11.73 3.73 4.28
C THR A 255 11.08 4.20 5.58
N VAL A 256 10.35 5.29 5.50
CA VAL A 256 9.41 5.73 6.53
C VAL A 256 8.02 5.48 6.01
N LEU A 257 7.13 4.97 6.85
CA LEU A 257 5.72 4.76 6.52
C LEU A 257 4.83 5.47 7.53
N SER A 258 3.68 5.94 7.07
CA SER A 258 2.63 6.51 7.89
C SER A 258 1.26 6.25 7.30
N ALA A 259 0.26 6.12 8.16
CA ALA A 259 -1.14 6.03 7.79
C ALA A 259 -2.02 6.52 8.92
N ASP A 260 -3.15 7.13 8.58
CA ASP A 260 -4.15 7.64 9.50
C ASP A 260 -5.52 7.07 9.14
N GLY A 261 -6.30 6.67 10.14
CA GLY A 261 -7.64 6.13 9.90
C GLY A 261 -8.32 5.71 11.18
N LYS A 262 -9.61 5.43 11.11
CA LYS A 262 -10.40 4.93 12.23
C LYS A 262 -10.50 3.40 12.23
N SER A 263 -10.11 2.78 11.13
CA SER A 263 -10.13 1.33 10.93
C SER A 263 -8.84 0.87 10.24
N ALA A 264 -8.56 -0.42 10.26
CA ALA A 264 -7.42 -0.97 9.53
C ALA A 264 -7.54 -0.82 8.01
N GLY A 265 -8.77 -0.82 7.48
CA GLY A 265 -9.02 -0.54 6.08
C GLY A 265 -8.66 0.90 5.71
N GLU A 266 -9.07 1.87 6.52
CA GLU A 266 -8.70 3.27 6.33
C GLU A 266 -7.18 3.48 6.47
N LEU A 267 -6.53 2.80 7.42
CA LEU A 267 -5.07 2.81 7.53
C LEU A 267 -4.39 2.27 6.26
N ALA A 268 -4.90 1.16 5.70
CA ALA A 268 -4.37 0.61 4.46
C ALA A 268 -4.59 1.56 3.26
N GLU A 269 -5.71 2.27 3.20
CA GLU A 269 -6.00 3.24 2.14
C GLU A 269 -5.19 4.52 2.25
N SER A 270 -4.97 5.01 3.46
CA SER A 270 -4.19 6.23 3.72
C SER A 270 -2.68 5.99 3.74
N LEU A 271 -2.23 4.74 3.61
CA LEU A 271 -0.82 4.37 3.70
C LEU A 271 0.04 5.14 2.70
N ARG A 272 1.04 5.82 3.24
CA ARG A 272 2.08 6.54 2.51
C ARG A 272 3.44 6.02 2.91
N THR A 273 4.34 5.94 1.95
CA THR A 273 5.74 5.62 2.25
C THR A 273 6.66 6.63 1.59
N ARG A 274 7.77 6.91 2.27
CA ARG A 274 8.89 7.67 1.71
C ARG A 274 10.14 6.83 1.85
N THR A 275 10.78 6.55 0.72
CA THR A 275 11.98 5.73 0.65
C THR A 275 13.11 6.52 0.00
N VAL A 276 14.22 6.71 0.71
CA VAL A 276 15.49 7.11 0.10
C VAL A 276 16.21 5.83 -0.27
N PHE A 277 16.58 5.69 -1.54
CA PHE A 277 17.10 4.44 -2.08
C PHE A 277 18.37 4.62 -2.90
N SER A 278 19.14 3.54 -2.99
CA SER A 278 20.19 3.32 -3.98
C SER A 278 19.98 1.94 -4.61
N VAL A 279 20.09 1.87 -5.93
CA VAL A 279 20.07 0.63 -6.72
C VAL A 279 21.44 0.48 -7.37
N ASN A 280 22.16 -0.60 -7.06
CA ASN A 280 23.54 -0.79 -7.52
C ASN A 280 23.81 -2.30 -7.76
N PRO A 281 24.22 -2.69 -8.99
CA PRO A 281 24.06 -1.95 -10.25
C PRO A 281 22.57 -1.81 -10.62
N ALA A 282 22.23 -0.82 -11.45
CA ALA A 282 20.89 -0.60 -11.94
C ALA A 282 20.80 -0.76 -13.46
N THR A 283 19.65 -1.14 -13.98
CA THR A 283 19.37 -1.16 -15.41
C THR A 283 17.98 -0.58 -15.65
N ILE A 284 17.89 0.45 -16.48
CA ILE A 284 16.61 0.92 -17.01
C ILE A 284 16.18 -0.07 -18.09
N LEU A 285 15.01 -0.65 -17.92
CA LEU A 285 14.46 -1.67 -18.81
C LEU A 285 13.63 -1.02 -19.92
N ARG A 286 13.71 -1.55 -21.12
CA ARG A 286 12.90 -1.18 -22.30
C ARG A 286 13.13 0.24 -22.84
N VAL A 287 14.14 0.95 -22.38
CA VAL A 287 14.56 2.23 -22.92
C VAL A 287 16.07 2.28 -22.96
N ASP A 288 16.62 2.52 -24.16
CA ASP A 288 18.00 2.90 -24.38
C ASP A 288 18.07 4.43 -24.51
N LEU A 289 18.49 5.09 -23.43
CA LEU A 289 18.54 6.55 -23.37
C LEU A 289 19.59 7.13 -24.36
N GLU A 290 20.69 6.43 -24.58
CA GLU A 290 21.71 6.89 -25.49
C GLU A 290 21.21 6.84 -26.95
N LYS A 291 20.59 5.73 -27.31
CA LYS A 291 19.97 5.56 -28.62
C LYS A 291 18.81 6.55 -28.81
N ALA A 292 17.99 6.77 -27.80
CA ALA A 292 16.91 7.75 -27.85
C ALA A 292 17.45 9.17 -28.14
N ILE A 293 18.52 9.57 -27.48
CA ILE A 293 19.10 10.90 -27.65
C ILE A 293 19.79 11.02 -29.03
N SER A 294 20.60 10.05 -29.43
CA SER A 294 21.32 10.08 -30.70
C SER A 294 20.39 10.09 -31.92
N THR A 295 19.20 9.51 -31.79
CA THR A 295 18.16 9.44 -32.83
C THR A 295 17.05 10.46 -32.69
N LEU A 296 17.14 11.40 -31.72
CA LEU A 296 16.10 12.38 -31.39
C LEU A 296 14.74 11.72 -31.07
N GLY A 297 14.77 10.58 -30.36
CA GLY A 297 13.59 9.82 -29.96
C GLY A 297 13.01 8.90 -31.03
N LYS A 298 13.56 8.84 -32.25
CA LYS A 298 13.07 7.95 -33.30
C LYS A 298 13.26 6.48 -32.94
N GLU A 299 14.37 6.15 -32.30
CA GLU A 299 14.67 4.82 -31.80
C GLU A 299 15.01 4.91 -30.30
N HIS A 300 14.39 4.07 -29.49
CA HIS A 300 14.57 4.08 -28.03
C HIS A 300 14.45 2.68 -27.40
N ASP A 301 14.17 1.66 -28.20
CA ASP A 301 14.06 0.30 -27.69
C ASP A 301 15.45 -0.23 -27.29
N GLY A 302 15.52 -0.79 -26.08
CA GLY A 302 16.76 -1.34 -25.53
C GLY A 302 16.79 -1.28 -24.01
N GLN A 303 17.99 -1.15 -23.46
CA GLN A 303 18.22 -1.04 -22.02
C GLN A 303 19.36 -0.07 -21.76
N THR A 304 19.29 0.65 -20.64
CA THR A 304 20.38 1.52 -20.19
C THR A 304 21.00 0.93 -18.93
N ALA A 305 22.24 0.45 -19.04
CA ALA A 305 23.01 -0.01 -17.90
C ALA A 305 23.56 1.18 -17.11
N LEU A 306 23.37 1.16 -15.78
CA LEU A 306 23.79 2.18 -14.84
C LEU A 306 24.66 1.54 -13.76
N GLN A 307 25.73 2.22 -13.35
CA GLN A 307 26.50 1.80 -12.19
C GLN A 307 25.69 1.96 -10.91
N GLU A 308 24.97 3.06 -10.80
CA GLU A 308 24.15 3.38 -9.65
C GLU A 308 22.97 4.26 -10.06
N LEU A 309 21.85 4.05 -9.40
CA LEU A 309 20.66 4.91 -9.45
C LEU A 309 20.22 5.22 -8.02
N THR A 310 20.22 6.49 -7.65
CA THR A 310 19.76 6.97 -6.35
C THR A 310 18.58 7.92 -6.49
N GLY A 311 17.83 8.10 -5.40
CA GLY A 311 16.71 9.03 -5.37
C GLY A 311 15.80 8.83 -4.17
N GLN A 312 14.68 9.53 -4.20
CA GLN A 312 13.59 9.38 -3.26
C GLN A 312 12.35 8.86 -3.99
N LEU A 313 11.66 7.91 -3.38
CA LEU A 313 10.39 7.36 -3.80
C LEU A 313 9.34 7.66 -2.75
N ASP A 314 8.33 8.44 -3.11
CA ASP A 314 7.13 8.63 -2.33
C ASP A 314 5.99 7.78 -2.94
N THR A 315 5.35 6.92 -2.12
CA THR A 315 4.17 6.17 -2.55
C THR A 315 2.95 6.59 -1.75
N GLN A 316 1.82 6.63 -2.42
CA GLN A 316 0.53 6.93 -1.82
C GLN A 316 -0.55 6.07 -2.46
N ASN A 317 -1.39 5.45 -1.63
CA ASN A 317 -2.62 4.87 -2.12
C ASN A 317 -3.62 5.98 -2.45
N THR A 318 -4.29 5.83 -3.59
CA THR A 318 -5.35 6.73 -4.05
C THR A 318 -6.58 5.91 -4.40
N ASP A 319 -7.73 6.56 -4.60
CA ASP A 319 -8.96 5.90 -5.07
C ASP A 319 -8.76 5.17 -6.40
N ASN A 320 -7.81 5.61 -7.20
CA ASN A 320 -7.47 5.06 -8.50
C ASN A 320 -6.25 4.14 -8.51
N GLY A 321 -5.84 3.63 -7.35
CA GLY A 321 -4.67 2.76 -7.17
C GLY A 321 -3.46 3.50 -6.59
N MET A 322 -2.36 2.81 -6.47
CA MET A 322 -1.12 3.36 -5.90
C MET A 322 -0.43 4.29 -6.90
N ARG A 323 -0.06 5.47 -6.44
CA ARG A 323 0.80 6.43 -7.14
C ARG A 323 2.20 6.37 -6.55
N ALA A 324 3.22 6.28 -7.40
CA ALA A 324 4.62 6.29 -7.03
C ALA A 324 5.29 7.51 -7.69
N ILE A 325 5.91 8.35 -6.89
CA ILE A 325 6.57 9.58 -7.31
C ILE A 325 8.05 9.45 -6.96
N TYR A 326 8.89 9.55 -7.98
CA TYR A 326 10.34 9.50 -7.85
C TYR A 326 10.89 10.91 -8.04
N THR A 327 11.64 11.40 -7.06
CA THR A 327 12.25 12.73 -7.08
C THR A 327 13.75 12.65 -6.84
N GLY A 328 14.48 13.67 -7.32
CA GLY A 328 15.91 13.75 -7.12
C GLY A 328 16.67 12.54 -7.66
N LEU A 329 16.17 11.91 -8.74
CA LEU A 329 16.83 10.80 -9.39
C LEU A 329 18.21 11.23 -9.88
N LYS A 330 19.23 10.45 -9.52
CA LYS A 330 20.60 10.59 -10.01
C LYS A 330 21.12 9.22 -10.41
N ALA A 331 21.65 9.12 -11.61
CA ALA A 331 22.24 7.89 -12.11
C ALA A 331 23.58 8.15 -12.76
N ARG A 332 24.47 7.16 -12.74
CA ARG A 332 25.79 7.20 -13.39
C ARG A 332 26.02 5.98 -14.26
N ALA A 333 26.67 6.21 -15.40
CA ALA A 333 27.11 5.18 -16.33
C ALA A 333 28.47 5.58 -16.92
N GLY A 334 29.58 5.22 -16.26
CA GLY A 334 30.93 5.68 -16.60
C GLY A 334 31.07 7.20 -16.40
N LYS A 335 31.40 7.92 -17.48
CA LYS A 335 31.53 9.39 -17.50
C LYS A 335 30.17 10.10 -17.69
N ARG A 336 29.08 9.35 -17.90
CA ARG A 336 27.74 9.88 -18.14
C ARG A 336 26.98 9.93 -16.84
N SER A 337 26.13 10.94 -16.72
CA SER A 337 25.20 11.04 -15.58
C SER A 337 23.80 11.44 -16.05
N VAL A 338 22.81 11.02 -15.31
CA VAL A 338 21.40 11.35 -15.55
C VAL A 338 20.84 11.94 -14.27
N THR A 339 20.08 13.01 -14.40
CA THR A 339 19.24 13.54 -13.32
C THR A 339 17.80 13.62 -13.81
N GLY A 340 16.83 13.49 -12.90
CA GLY A 340 15.44 13.55 -13.33
C GLY A 340 14.45 13.23 -12.22
N GLU A 341 13.22 13.07 -12.66
CA GLU A 341 12.07 12.70 -11.85
C GLU A 341 11.14 11.78 -12.64
N ALA A 342 10.31 11.02 -11.95
CA ALA A 342 9.35 10.15 -12.61
C ALA A 342 8.10 9.95 -11.75
N THR A 343 6.97 9.74 -12.40
CA THR A 343 5.72 9.30 -11.76
C THR A 343 5.25 8.02 -12.42
N VAL A 344 4.86 7.05 -11.60
CA VAL A 344 4.20 5.82 -12.07
C VAL A 344 2.82 5.73 -11.43
N HIS A 345 1.80 5.72 -12.28
CA HIS A 345 0.41 5.61 -11.84
C HIS A 345 -0.39 4.80 -12.85
N ARG A 346 -1.25 3.89 -12.41
CA ARG A 346 -2.09 3.02 -13.26
C ARG A 346 -1.32 2.28 -14.37
N GLY A 347 -0.07 1.90 -14.11
CA GLY A 347 0.78 1.22 -15.10
C GLY A 347 1.31 2.13 -16.21
N GLN A 348 1.08 3.45 -16.11
CA GLN A 348 1.70 4.46 -16.95
C GLN A 348 2.93 5.03 -16.23
N VAL A 349 3.95 5.38 -17.00
CA VAL A 349 5.13 6.11 -16.54
C VAL A 349 5.18 7.46 -17.24
N GLU A 350 5.50 8.48 -16.47
CA GLU A 350 5.84 9.82 -16.93
C GLU A 350 7.15 10.18 -16.25
N ALA A 351 8.19 10.45 -17.01
CA ALA A 351 9.48 10.82 -16.49
C ALA A 351 10.10 11.94 -17.34
N SER A 352 10.86 12.80 -16.68
CA SER A 352 11.66 13.83 -17.31
C SER A 352 13.05 13.84 -16.72
N GLY A 353 14.05 14.19 -17.51
CA GLY A 353 15.41 14.22 -17.04
C GLY A 353 16.38 14.86 -18.02
N ILE A 354 17.62 14.95 -17.57
CA ILE A 354 18.75 15.47 -18.34
C ILE A 354 19.85 14.41 -18.33
N LEU A 355 20.33 14.01 -19.51
CA LEU A 355 21.50 13.17 -19.67
C LEU A 355 22.71 14.05 -19.95
N PHE A 356 23.76 13.90 -19.15
CA PHE A 356 25.07 14.52 -19.34
C PHE A 356 26.03 13.46 -19.91
N LEU A 357 26.63 13.74 -21.07
CA LEU A 357 27.52 12.78 -21.79
C LEU A 357 28.93 12.71 -21.19
N ALA A 358 29.38 13.78 -20.50
CA ALA A 358 30.62 13.84 -19.73
C ALA A 358 30.48 14.85 -18.58
N GLU A 359 31.41 14.83 -17.62
CA GLU A 359 31.48 15.86 -16.59
C GLU A 359 31.68 17.24 -17.23
N GLY A 360 30.80 18.21 -16.88
CA GLY A 360 30.81 19.55 -17.47
C GLY A 360 30.25 19.65 -18.90
N ALA A 361 29.75 18.56 -19.46
CA ALA A 361 29.12 18.55 -20.78
C ALA A 361 27.71 19.16 -20.77
N ILE A 362 27.29 19.58 -21.96
CA ILE A 362 25.90 20.01 -22.21
C ILE A 362 24.96 18.84 -21.94
N GLY A 363 23.94 19.09 -21.15
CA GLY A 363 22.90 18.10 -20.84
C GLY A 363 21.86 18.03 -21.95
N ALA A 364 21.53 16.80 -22.39
CA ALA A 364 20.42 16.54 -23.31
C ALA A 364 19.14 16.22 -22.51
N PRO A 365 18.11 17.06 -22.55
CA PRO A 365 16.85 16.78 -21.89
C PRO A 365 16.10 15.68 -22.64
N PHE A 366 15.39 14.85 -21.89
CA PHE A 366 14.53 13.80 -22.44
C PHE A 366 13.26 13.66 -21.60
N THR A 367 12.25 13.08 -22.22
CA THR A 367 11.03 12.64 -21.52
C THR A 367 10.76 11.19 -21.85
N VAL A 368 10.15 10.48 -20.89
CA VAL A 368 9.69 9.10 -21.09
C VAL A 368 8.23 9.03 -20.67
N SER A 369 7.36 8.52 -21.51
CA SER A 369 5.93 8.42 -21.22
C SER A 369 5.32 7.14 -21.77
N GLY A 370 4.11 6.81 -21.26
CA GLY A 370 3.34 5.68 -21.74
C GLY A 370 3.31 4.48 -20.80
N PRO A 371 2.82 3.32 -21.26
CA PRO A 371 2.72 2.12 -20.43
C PRO A 371 4.11 1.65 -19.97
N VAL A 372 4.24 1.25 -18.69
CA VAL A 372 5.50 0.65 -18.15
C VAL A 372 5.97 -0.55 -18.98
N SER A 373 5.05 -1.23 -19.67
CA SER A 373 5.36 -2.37 -20.54
C SER A 373 5.98 -1.97 -21.88
N LYS A 374 5.70 -0.74 -22.35
CA LYS A 374 6.20 -0.21 -23.63
C LYS A 374 6.32 1.32 -23.53
N PRO A 375 7.27 1.83 -22.73
CA PRO A 375 7.48 3.27 -22.60
C PRO A 375 8.06 3.84 -23.91
N LYS A 376 7.76 5.12 -24.17
CA LYS A 376 8.29 5.87 -25.31
C LYS A 376 9.19 6.96 -24.77
N ALA A 377 10.40 7.06 -25.29
CA ALA A 377 11.31 8.17 -25.01
C ALA A 377 11.20 9.23 -26.11
N SER A 378 11.28 10.49 -25.74
CA SER A 378 11.26 11.63 -26.63
C SER A 378 12.30 12.65 -26.20
N VAL A 379 12.95 13.29 -27.19
CA VAL A 379 13.94 14.34 -26.99
C VAL A 379 13.40 15.61 -27.65
N PRO A 380 13.09 16.66 -26.91
CA PRO A 380 12.54 17.91 -27.47
C PRO A 380 13.57 18.59 -28.39
N PRO A 381 13.22 18.94 -29.64
CA PRO A 381 14.17 19.54 -30.60
C PRO A 381 14.70 20.93 -30.19
N ALA A 382 13.90 21.71 -29.49
CA ALA A 382 14.24 23.08 -29.08
C ALA A 382 15.18 23.15 -27.87
N SER A 383 15.44 22.06 -27.18
CA SER A 383 16.16 22.08 -25.91
C SER A 383 17.68 22.01 -26.03
N TYR A 384 18.21 21.71 -27.21
CA TYR A 384 19.66 21.78 -27.45
C TYR A 384 20.21 23.22 -27.35
N ALA A 385 19.47 24.20 -27.82
CA ALA A 385 19.90 25.59 -27.76
C ALA A 385 19.79 26.19 -26.34
N ALA A 386 18.80 25.78 -25.56
CA ALA A 386 18.58 26.27 -24.19
C ALA A 386 19.50 25.61 -23.15
N ALA A 387 19.93 24.37 -23.37
CA ALA A 387 20.83 23.63 -22.47
C ALA A 387 22.25 24.25 -22.42
N VAL A 388 22.66 24.91 -23.50
CA VAL A 388 23.95 25.59 -23.59
C VAL A 388 24.01 26.83 -22.67
N ILE A 389 22.86 27.49 -22.45
CA ILE A 389 22.79 28.77 -21.69
C ILE A 389 22.63 28.54 -20.18
N SER A 390 22.00 27.43 -19.78
CA SER A 390 21.68 27.21 -18.35
C SER A 390 22.72 26.41 -17.57
N ALA A 391 23.70 25.81 -18.20
CA ALA A 391 24.78 25.12 -17.49
C ALA A 391 25.73 26.08 -16.72
N ALA A 392 25.65 27.38 -16.99
CA ALA A 392 26.48 28.43 -16.32
C ALA A 392 25.81 29.09 -15.11
N ALA A 393 24.52 28.81 -14.82
CA ALA A 393 23.79 29.53 -13.77
C ALA A 393 22.68 28.69 -13.13
N LEU A 394 23.02 27.70 -12.32
CA LEU A 394 22.05 27.17 -11.35
C LEU A 394 22.68 27.07 -9.96
N PRO A 395 22.30 27.93 -9.02
CA PRO A 395 22.43 27.64 -7.61
C PRO A 395 21.42 26.52 -7.27
N VAL A 396 21.88 25.57 -6.48
CA VAL A 396 21.08 24.49 -5.91
C VAL A 396 20.07 25.08 -4.93
N THR A 397 18.89 25.44 -5.43
CA THR A 397 17.72 25.71 -4.59
C THR A 397 16.49 25.16 -5.31
N GLY A 398 15.84 24.22 -4.63
CA GLY A 398 14.61 23.62 -5.12
C GLY A 398 13.49 24.63 -5.27
N SER A 399 12.89 24.65 -6.45
CA SER A 399 11.50 25.08 -6.65
C SER A 399 11.13 24.90 -8.12
N GLY A 400 9.88 24.54 -8.35
CA GLY A 400 9.32 24.08 -9.60
C GLY A 400 9.46 25.02 -10.78
N ILE A 401 9.68 24.43 -11.95
CA ILE A 401 9.65 25.11 -13.23
C ILE A 401 8.21 25.05 -13.77
N GLY A 402 7.50 26.16 -13.60
CA GLY A 402 6.35 26.49 -14.43
C GLY A 402 6.82 27.25 -15.66
N ALA A 403 6.81 26.64 -16.82
CA ALA A 403 7.04 27.36 -18.07
C ALA A 403 5.82 28.21 -18.41
N ARG A 404 5.99 29.51 -18.46
CA ARG A 404 5.10 30.42 -19.19
C ARG A 404 5.87 31.01 -20.37
N THR A 405 5.36 30.70 -21.56
CA THR A 405 5.72 31.35 -22.80
C THR A 405 4.99 32.67 -22.91
N GLY A 406 5.65 33.68 -23.48
CA GLY A 406 4.98 34.71 -24.26
C GLY A 406 5.22 36.14 -23.81
N ASP A 407 5.87 36.84 -24.71
CA ASP A 407 5.77 38.23 -25.16
C ASP A 407 6.68 39.27 -24.53
N ALA A 408 7.55 39.76 -25.40
CA ALA A 408 8.21 41.07 -25.38
C ALA A 408 7.47 42.02 -26.36
N PRO A 409 7.79 43.31 -26.51
CA PRO A 409 8.59 44.24 -25.70
C PRO A 409 7.94 45.62 -25.52
N GLY A 410 8.50 46.47 -24.70
CA GLY A 410 8.13 47.91 -24.71
C GLY A 410 8.73 48.73 -23.56
N GLY A 411 9.76 49.47 -23.82
CA GLY A 411 10.14 50.83 -23.46
C GLY A 411 10.22 51.27 -22.00
N PRO A 412 11.17 52.20 -21.71
CA PRO A 412 11.56 52.59 -20.36
C PRO A 412 10.75 53.77 -19.84
N VAL A 413 10.51 53.83 -18.51
CA VAL A 413 10.24 55.11 -17.81
C VAL A 413 10.89 55.10 -16.41
N GLU A 414 11.55 56.19 -16.16
CA GLU A 414 12.30 56.61 -14.97
C GLU A 414 11.48 56.71 -13.68
N GLY A 415 12.17 56.66 -12.56
CA GLY A 415 12.00 57.64 -11.51
C GLY A 415 11.47 57.12 -10.17
N GLY A 416 12.23 57.36 -9.12
CA GLY A 416 11.72 57.65 -7.80
C GLY A 416 12.14 56.72 -6.67
N GLY A 417 13.21 57.09 -5.98
CA GLY A 417 13.66 56.44 -4.76
C GLY A 417 12.73 56.70 -3.56
N GLN A 418 12.85 55.81 -2.61
CA GLN A 418 12.88 56.18 -1.17
C GLN A 418 13.36 55.01 -0.32
N GLN A 419 14.27 55.30 0.55
CA GLN A 419 14.96 54.44 1.51
C GLN A 419 14.08 54.07 2.73
N PRO A 420 14.56 53.19 3.60
CA PRO A 420 13.77 52.40 4.54
C PRO A 420 13.60 53.09 5.90
N VAL A 421 12.53 52.74 6.60
CA VAL A 421 12.35 53.03 8.02
C VAL A 421 12.38 51.75 8.83
N ALA A 422 13.34 51.70 9.72
CA ALA A 422 13.45 50.69 10.78
C ALA A 422 12.40 50.98 11.88
N ALA A 423 11.83 49.93 12.43
CA ALA A 423 11.20 50.02 13.74
C ALA A 423 11.44 48.74 14.56
N ALA A 424 11.86 48.97 15.77
CA ALA A 424 12.37 48.06 16.79
C ALA A 424 11.29 47.26 17.56
N PRO A 425 11.69 46.40 18.53
CA PRO A 425 10.89 45.29 19.06
C PRO A 425 9.99 45.72 20.23
N VAL A 426 8.91 44.97 20.43
CA VAL A 426 8.07 45.07 21.64
C VAL A 426 8.15 43.77 22.44
N THR A 427 8.54 43.95 23.65
CA THR A 427 8.73 43.06 24.78
C THR A 427 7.47 42.35 25.24
N ALA A 428 7.70 41.19 25.89
CA ALA A 428 6.79 40.33 26.64
C ALA A 428 5.97 41.08 27.72
N LYS A 429 4.81 40.54 28.04
CA LYS A 429 4.33 40.44 29.43
C LYS A 429 3.39 39.24 29.61
N GLU A 430 3.70 38.50 30.67
CA GLU A 430 2.92 37.45 31.32
C GLU A 430 1.50 37.93 31.74
N ASN A 431 0.56 37.06 31.62
CA ASN A 431 -0.29 36.59 32.74
C ASN A 431 -0.97 35.25 32.36
#